data_f9eceb6e423a5cedf1ada48feda89143
#
_entry.id   f9eceb6e423a5cedf1ada48feda89143
#
_cell.length_a   1.000
_cell.length_b   1.000
_cell.length_c   1.000
_cell.angle_alpha   90.00
_cell.angle_beta   90.00
_cell.angle_gamma   90.00
#
_symmetry.space_group_name_H-M   'P 1'
#
loop_
_entity.id
_entity.type
_entity.pdbx_description
1 polymer ?
#
loop_
_entity_poly.entity_id
_entity_poly.type
_entity_poly.pdbx_seq_one_letter_code
_entity_poly.pdbx_strand_id
1 'polypeptide(L)'
;MTIWNQTEKIQMDEKMLKAMVAAGAIKKIRIIGQGSRFHVEANTPNGAITAETYKGSIKSWVSLDAAAKCVRSIGRGSAQINMTHWQPNQKDMVI
;
A
#
# COMPACT_ATOMS: atom_id res chain seq x y z
N MET A 1 -23.33 18.87 -11.01
CA MET A 1 -22.91 17.98 -11.13
C MET A 1 -21.67 17.53 -10.60
N THR A 2 -20.97 18.18 -9.91
CA THR A 2 -19.77 17.73 -9.34
C THR A 2 -19.97 17.04 -8.06
N ILE A 3 -21.19 16.96 -7.59
CA ILE A 3 -21.40 16.30 -6.37
C ILE A 3 -21.09 14.86 -6.42
N TRP A 4 -21.29 14.22 -7.54
CA TRP A 4 -21.01 12.83 -7.61
C TRP A 4 -19.52 12.52 -7.46
N ASN A 5 -18.67 13.47 -7.71
CA ASN A 5 -17.28 13.23 -7.51
C ASN A 5 -16.92 13.04 -6.07
N GLN A 6 -17.68 13.63 -5.20
CA GLN A 6 -17.35 13.55 -3.81
C GLN A 6 -17.75 12.25 -3.20
N THR A 7 -18.72 11.60 -3.79
CA THR A 7 -19.14 10.33 -3.29
C THR A 7 -18.44 9.19 -3.99
N GLU A 8 -17.80 9.50 -5.11
CA GLU A 8 -17.12 8.48 -5.84
C GLU A 8 -15.71 8.39 -5.34
N LYS A 9 -15.42 7.43 -4.57
CA LYS A 9 -14.08 7.24 -4.08
C LYS A 9 -13.43 6.11 -4.85
N ILE A 10 -12.29 6.39 -5.45
CA ILE A 10 -11.55 5.36 -6.15
C ILE A 10 -10.78 4.55 -5.14
N GLN A 11 -11.05 3.25 -5.13
CA GLN A 11 -10.35 2.37 -4.21
C GLN A 11 -9.01 2.01 -4.79
N MET A 12 -7.98 2.12 -3.97
CA MET A 12 -6.62 1.81 -4.39
C MET A 12 -6.31 0.36 -4.07
N ASP A 13 -7.13 -0.55 -4.56
CA ASP A 13 -6.89 -1.97 -4.35
C ASP A 13 -5.80 -2.45 -5.30
N GLU A 14 -5.44 -3.71 -5.18
CA GLU A 14 -4.36 -4.29 -5.95
C GLU A 14 -4.61 -4.17 -7.46
N LYS A 15 -5.85 -4.33 -7.87
CA LYS A 15 -6.20 -4.25 -9.27
C LYS A 15 -5.96 -2.85 -9.81
N MET A 16 -6.34 -1.84 -9.06
CA MET A 16 -6.13 -0.46 -9.48
C MET A 16 -4.64 -0.12 -9.51
N LEU A 17 -3.90 -0.56 -8.50
CA LEU A 17 -2.48 -0.30 -8.46
C LEU A 17 -1.77 -0.96 -9.63
N LYS A 18 -2.18 -2.17 -9.98
CA LYS A 18 -1.60 -2.88 -11.12
C LYS A 18 -1.83 -2.09 -12.39
N ALA A 19 -3.02 -1.55 -12.56
CA ALA A 19 -3.34 -0.75 -13.74
C ALA A 19 -2.50 0.52 -13.78
N MET A 20 -2.29 1.16 -12.63
CA MET A 20 -1.50 2.37 -12.56
C MET A 20 -0.02 2.11 -12.84
N VAL A 21 0.51 0.98 -12.38
CA VAL A 21 1.89 0.61 -12.69
C VAL A 21 2.03 0.40 -14.18
N ALA A 22 1.09 -0.31 -14.78
CA ALA A 22 1.12 -0.57 -16.22
C ALA A 22 1.04 0.71 -17.03
N ALA A 23 0.35 1.70 -16.51
CA ALA A 23 0.20 2.98 -17.20
C ALA A 23 1.37 3.94 -16.94
N GLY A 24 2.33 3.52 -16.12
CA GLY A 24 3.47 4.38 -15.82
C GLY A 24 3.16 5.49 -14.84
N ALA A 25 2.08 5.36 -14.09
CA ALA A 25 1.65 6.41 -13.16
C ALA A 25 2.29 6.33 -11.80
N ILE A 26 2.98 5.24 -11.50
CA ILE A 26 3.61 5.05 -10.19
C ILE A 26 5.10 5.30 -10.31
N LYS A 27 5.60 6.25 -9.53
CA LYS A 27 7.02 6.57 -9.55
C LYS A 27 7.82 5.68 -8.62
N LYS A 28 7.27 5.37 -7.47
CA LYS A 28 8.02 4.65 -6.45
C LYS A 28 7.06 3.88 -5.59
N ILE A 29 7.50 2.72 -5.12
CA ILE A 29 6.73 1.91 -4.21
C ILE A 29 7.50 1.78 -2.91
N ARG A 30 6.80 1.87 -1.79
CA ARG A 30 7.40 1.66 -0.49
C ARG A 30 6.57 0.66 0.29
N ILE A 31 7.28 -0.17 1.04
CA ILE A 31 6.65 -1.06 2.01
C ILE A 31 6.92 -0.44 3.37
N ILE A 32 5.89 -0.13 4.11
CA ILE A 32 6.01 0.59 5.37
C ILE A 32 5.60 -0.31 6.51
N GLY A 33 6.53 -0.52 7.44
CA GLY A 33 6.23 -1.26 8.65
C GLY A 33 5.71 -0.31 9.71
N GLN A 34 4.59 -0.68 10.31
CA GLN A 34 4.00 0.12 11.36
C GLN A 34 3.36 -0.81 12.36
N GLY A 35 3.79 -0.71 13.61
CA GLY A 35 3.39 -1.69 14.58
C GLY A 35 3.93 -3.05 14.16
N SER A 36 3.12 -4.06 14.20
CA SER A 36 3.54 -5.40 13.83
C SER A 36 3.20 -5.76 12.39
N ARG A 37 2.73 -4.79 11.60
CA ARG A 37 2.25 -5.08 10.25
C ARG A 37 2.92 -4.20 9.21
N PHE A 38 2.72 -4.56 7.96
CA PHE A 38 3.27 -3.82 6.82
C PHE A 38 2.16 -3.42 5.89
N HIS A 39 2.30 -2.25 5.29
CA HIS A 39 1.39 -1.84 4.23
C HIS A 39 2.21 -1.29 3.06
N VAL A 40 1.57 -1.08 1.93
CA VAL A 40 2.25 -0.63 0.71
C VAL A 40 1.76 0.75 0.34
N GLU A 41 2.71 1.61 0.01
CA GLU A 41 2.41 2.98 -0.39
C GLU A 41 3.04 3.23 -1.75
N ALA A 42 2.32 3.90 -2.62
CA ALA A 42 2.79 4.20 -3.97
C ALA A 42 2.85 5.70 -4.16
N ASN A 43 3.96 6.18 -4.73
CA ASN A 43 4.09 7.60 -5.02
C ASN A 43 3.68 7.86 -6.45
N THR A 44 2.79 8.84 -6.59
CA THR A 44 2.34 9.30 -7.91
C THR A 44 2.69 10.77 -8.05
N PRO A 45 2.57 11.34 -9.23
CA PRO A 45 2.79 12.78 -9.40
C PRO A 45 1.87 13.62 -8.52
N ASN A 46 0.73 13.08 -8.12
CA ASN A 46 -0.21 13.81 -7.30
C ASN A 46 -0.11 13.49 -5.82
N GLY A 47 0.88 12.73 -5.42
CA GLY A 47 1.10 12.42 -4.02
C GLY A 47 1.12 10.93 -3.76
N ALA A 48 1.22 10.56 -2.50
CA ALA A 48 1.31 9.17 -2.10
C ALA A 48 -0.09 8.59 -1.88
N ILE A 49 -0.26 7.35 -2.30
CA ILE A 49 -1.51 6.63 -2.08
C ILE A 49 -1.18 5.32 -1.38
N THR A 50 -2.09 4.84 -0.56
CA THR A 50 -1.90 3.62 0.20
C THR A 50 -2.75 2.50 -0.38
N ALA A 51 -2.15 1.32 -0.51
CA ALA A 51 -2.88 0.17 -1.03
C ALA A 51 -4.03 -0.19 -0.10
N GLU A 52 -5.17 -0.47 -0.68
CA GLU A 52 -6.39 -0.75 0.07
C GLU A 52 -6.95 -2.11 -0.29
N THR A 53 -7.76 -2.64 0.60
CA THR A 53 -8.53 -3.82 0.28
C THR A 53 -9.64 -3.39 -0.65
N TYR A 54 -10.31 -4.38 -1.23
CA TYR A 54 -11.37 -4.07 -2.12
C TYR A 54 -12.55 -3.42 -1.37
N LYS A 55 -12.56 -3.46 -0.06
CA LYS A 55 -13.59 -2.77 0.71
C LYS A 55 -13.16 -1.37 1.14
N GLY A 56 -11.98 -0.93 0.75
CA GLY A 56 -11.54 0.42 1.02
C GLY A 56 -10.76 0.63 2.30
N SER A 57 -10.41 -0.44 3.01
CA SER A 57 -9.56 -0.33 4.20
C SER A 57 -8.11 -0.47 3.80
N ILE A 58 -7.21 0.06 4.60
CA ILE A 58 -5.79 -0.12 4.32
C ILE A 58 -5.45 -1.60 4.34
N LYS A 59 -4.82 -2.05 3.27
CA LYS A 59 -4.40 -3.44 3.19
C LYS A 59 -3.08 -3.61 3.92
N SER A 60 -2.99 -4.57 4.80
CA SER A 60 -1.77 -4.80 5.54
C SER A 60 -1.48 -6.27 5.67
N TRP A 61 -0.22 -6.58 5.93
CA TRP A 61 0.26 -7.96 6.04
C TRP A 61 1.10 -8.09 7.30
N VAL A 62 1.12 -9.29 7.85
CA VAL A 62 1.91 -9.56 9.03
C VAL A 62 3.38 -9.71 8.68
N SER A 63 3.70 -10.18 7.48
CA SER A 63 5.08 -10.44 7.11
C SER A 63 5.52 -9.55 5.96
N LEU A 64 6.80 -9.23 5.95
CA LEU A 64 7.40 -8.49 4.87
C LEU A 64 7.31 -9.27 3.56
N ASP A 65 7.46 -10.59 3.64
CA ASP A 65 7.40 -11.45 2.46
C ASP A 65 6.05 -11.31 1.77
N ALA A 66 4.97 -11.29 2.54
CA ALA A 66 3.64 -11.15 1.94
C ALA A 66 3.46 -9.80 1.28
N ALA A 67 3.97 -8.74 1.90
CA ALA A 67 3.90 -7.42 1.30
C ALA A 67 4.72 -7.35 0.02
N ALA A 68 5.88 -8.00 0.02
CA ALA A 68 6.73 -8.03 -1.17
C ALA A 68 6.06 -8.76 -2.33
N LYS A 69 5.32 -9.81 -2.01
CA LYS A 69 4.58 -10.53 -3.05
C LYS A 69 3.53 -9.65 -3.69
N CYS A 70 2.91 -8.79 -2.89
CA CYS A 70 1.95 -7.84 -3.44
C CYS A 70 2.63 -6.88 -4.41
N VAL A 71 3.80 -6.36 -4.03
CA VAL A 71 4.54 -5.45 -4.89
C VAL A 71 4.86 -6.12 -6.21
N ARG A 72 5.29 -7.37 -6.17
CA ARG A 72 5.58 -8.09 -7.41
C ARG A 72 4.32 -8.33 -8.24
N SER A 73 3.21 -8.61 -7.59
CA SER A 73 1.98 -8.90 -8.32
C SER A 73 1.44 -7.68 -9.03
N ILE A 74 1.72 -6.48 -8.53
CA ILE A 74 1.27 -5.27 -9.23
C ILE A 74 2.24 -4.84 -10.33
N GLY A 75 3.34 -5.57 -10.50
CA GLY A 75 4.22 -5.34 -11.63
C GLY A 75 5.52 -4.63 -11.32
N ARG A 76 5.87 -4.46 -10.06
CA ARG A 76 7.11 -3.77 -9.70
C ARG A 76 8.17 -4.78 -9.26
N GLY A 77 9.40 -4.50 -9.60
CA GLY A 77 10.51 -5.36 -9.23
C GLY A 77 11.35 -4.83 -8.08
N SER A 78 11.06 -3.63 -7.62
CA SER A 78 11.81 -3.05 -6.51
C SER A 78 10.91 -2.17 -5.68
N ALA A 79 11.27 -2.01 -4.41
CA ALA A 79 10.54 -1.16 -3.49
C ALA A 79 11.47 -0.74 -2.38
N GLN A 80 11.22 0.43 -1.80
CA GLN A 80 11.93 0.84 -0.60
C GLN A 80 11.19 0.27 0.59
N ILE A 81 11.92 -0.04 1.64
CA ILE A 81 11.33 -0.57 2.86
C ILE A 81 11.63 0.42 3.99
N ASN A 82 10.57 0.88 4.63
CA ASN A 82 10.71 1.80 5.75
C ASN A 82 10.24 1.07 7.01
N MET A 83 11.15 0.79 7.91
CA MET A 83 10.84 0.06 9.12
C MET A 83 10.98 0.92 10.36
N THR A 84 10.98 2.23 10.19
CA THR A 84 11.18 3.14 11.32
C THR A 84 10.19 2.90 12.45
N HIS A 85 8.95 2.62 12.11
CA HIS A 85 7.90 2.42 13.11
C HIS A 85 7.47 0.96 13.22
N TRP A 86 8.27 0.05 12.72
CA TRP A 86 7.94 -1.36 12.79
C TRP A 86 8.38 -1.93 14.13
N GLN A 87 7.48 -2.64 14.77
CA GLN A 87 7.74 -3.23 16.07
C GLN A 87 7.28 -4.69 16.02
N PRO A 88 8.17 -5.58 15.62
CA PRO A 88 7.78 -6.98 15.41
C PRO A 88 7.25 -7.67 16.65
N ASN A 89 7.65 -7.21 17.81
CA ASN A 89 7.21 -7.84 19.05
C ASN A 89 6.16 -7.02 19.77
N GLN A 90 5.48 -6.17 19.03
CA GLN A 90 4.55 -5.24 19.66
C GLN A 90 3.50 -5.93 20.50
N LYS A 91 2.97 -7.04 20.03
CA LYS A 91 1.94 -7.67 20.82
C LYS A 91 2.46 -8.30 22.07
N ASP A 92 3.75 -8.56 22.18
CA ASP A 92 4.32 -9.09 23.38
C ASP A 92 4.55 -7.98 24.38
N MET A 93 4.57 -6.76 23.94
CA MET A 93 4.84 -5.64 24.79
C MET A 93 3.61 -5.14 25.50
N VAL A 94 2.50 -5.63 25.14
CA VAL A 94 1.25 -5.22 25.73
C VAL A 94 1.11 -5.78 27.13
N ILE A 95 1.81 -6.79 27.42
CA ILE A 95 1.73 -7.44 28.68
C ILE A 95 2.47 -6.69 29.76
#